data_f27ddc5ff5d2598cb8559d569337c831
#
_entry.id   f27ddc5ff5d2598cb8559d569337c831
#
_cell.length_a   1.000
_cell.length_b   1.000
_cell.length_c   1.000
_cell.angle_alpha   90.00
_cell.angle_beta   90.00
_cell.angle_gamma   90.00
#
_symmetry.space_group_name_H-M   'P 1'
#
loop_
_entity.id
_entity.type
_entity.pdbx_description
1 polymer ?
#
loop_
_entity_poly.entity_id
_entity_poly.type
_entity_poly.pdbx_seq_one_letter_code
_entity_poly.pdbx_strand_id
1 'polypeptide(L)'
;MKLILATNNAHKMREIYEILGGDFPEMQTLSQAGLSIDVVEDGDTFEANAIKKAEEVLRESGYEAALADDSGLMVDYLGGAPGVYSARYAGEGHNDADNNLKLMADMEGVPTEQRACHFVSAVALARKGKPTICVRGTVDGVLLTEAHGQNGFGYDPYFFYPPLNRAFAELSAEEKNSVSHRKRALEALKRELKKEA
;
A
#
# COMPACT_ATOMS: atom_id res chain seq x y z
N MET A 1 -19.32 3.91 -13.49
CA MET A 1 -17.94 4.32 -13.91
C MET A 1 -17.05 3.09 -13.91
N LYS A 2 -16.51 2.75 -15.08
CA LYS A 2 -15.60 1.62 -15.23
C LYS A 2 -14.22 1.98 -14.66
N LEU A 3 -13.83 1.31 -13.59
CA LEU A 3 -12.58 1.53 -12.86
C LEU A 3 -11.60 0.39 -13.11
N ILE A 4 -10.37 0.72 -13.52
CA ILE A 4 -9.27 -0.24 -13.59
C ILE A 4 -8.37 -0.11 -12.36
N LEU A 5 -7.98 -1.23 -11.73
CA LEU A 5 -6.98 -1.25 -10.67
C LEU A 5 -5.59 -1.40 -11.27
N ALA A 6 -4.77 -0.38 -11.08
CA ALA A 6 -3.39 -0.31 -11.56
C ALA A 6 -2.45 -1.04 -10.58
N THR A 7 -2.69 -2.31 -10.31
CA THR A 7 -1.82 -3.15 -9.46
C THR A 7 -1.93 -4.60 -9.88
N ASN A 8 -0.81 -5.33 -9.81
CA ASN A 8 -0.73 -6.78 -10.00
C ASN A 8 -0.57 -7.52 -8.66
N ASN A 9 -0.49 -6.80 -7.53
CA ASN A 9 -0.36 -7.39 -6.22
C ASN A 9 -1.71 -7.93 -5.71
N ALA A 10 -1.83 -9.27 -5.63
CA ALA A 10 -3.07 -9.95 -5.24
C ALA A 10 -3.57 -9.56 -3.83
N HIS A 11 -2.66 -9.30 -2.89
CA HIS A 11 -3.02 -8.89 -1.53
C HIS A 11 -3.61 -7.48 -1.53
N LYS A 12 -2.97 -6.52 -2.21
CA LYS A 12 -3.50 -5.16 -2.38
C LYS A 12 -4.86 -5.17 -3.07
N MET A 13 -5.01 -5.95 -4.15
CA MET A 13 -6.28 -6.08 -4.87
C MET A 13 -7.41 -6.54 -3.94
N ARG A 14 -7.19 -7.58 -3.14
CA ARG A 14 -8.20 -8.09 -2.19
C ARG A 14 -8.64 -7.01 -1.22
N GLU A 15 -7.69 -6.35 -0.56
CA GLU A 15 -8.00 -5.27 0.40
C GLU A 15 -8.78 -4.12 -0.26
N ILE A 16 -8.42 -3.71 -1.48
CA ILE A 16 -9.13 -2.66 -2.23
C ILE A 16 -10.56 -3.10 -2.57
N TYR A 17 -10.75 -4.34 -3.04
CA TYR A 17 -12.08 -4.87 -3.34
C TYR A 17 -12.98 -4.94 -2.11
N GLU A 18 -12.45 -5.37 -0.97
CA GLU A 18 -13.21 -5.45 0.29
C GLU A 18 -13.66 -4.07 0.78
N ILE A 19 -12.86 -3.01 0.52
CA ILE A 19 -13.14 -1.66 1.01
C ILE A 19 -13.97 -0.83 0.01
N LEU A 20 -13.71 -0.95 -1.29
CA LEU A 20 -14.32 -0.13 -2.34
C LEU A 20 -15.32 -0.85 -3.23
N GLY A 21 -15.43 -2.19 -3.18
CA GLY A 21 -16.25 -2.96 -4.12
C GLY A 21 -17.72 -2.54 -4.14
N GLY A 22 -18.26 -2.08 -3.00
CA GLY A 22 -19.62 -1.55 -2.94
C GLY A 22 -19.80 -0.18 -3.61
N ASP A 23 -18.75 0.63 -3.68
CA ASP A 23 -18.80 1.96 -4.30
C ASP A 23 -18.48 1.92 -5.80
N PHE A 24 -17.73 0.90 -6.25
CA PHE A 24 -17.30 0.73 -7.64
C PHE A 24 -17.60 -0.69 -8.16
N PRO A 25 -18.87 -1.03 -8.45
CA PRO A 25 -19.26 -2.39 -8.86
C PRO A 25 -18.66 -2.84 -10.20
N GLU A 26 -18.21 -1.92 -11.04
CA GLU A 26 -17.54 -2.20 -12.32
C GLU A 26 -16.00 -2.08 -12.23
N MET A 27 -15.43 -2.45 -11.09
CA MET A 27 -13.98 -2.44 -10.86
C MET A 27 -13.36 -3.74 -11.40
N GLN A 28 -12.29 -3.61 -12.19
CA GLN A 28 -11.53 -4.73 -12.75
C GLN A 28 -10.03 -4.55 -12.52
N THR A 29 -9.31 -5.66 -12.40
CA THR A 29 -7.84 -5.64 -12.41
C THR A 29 -7.31 -5.57 -13.84
N LEU A 30 -6.02 -5.24 -14.02
CA LEU A 30 -5.35 -5.30 -15.31
C LEU A 30 -5.49 -6.70 -15.94
N SER A 31 -5.27 -7.75 -15.16
CA SER A 31 -5.40 -9.14 -15.62
C SER A 31 -6.83 -9.49 -16.07
N GLN A 32 -7.85 -9.09 -15.32
CA GLN A 32 -9.26 -9.31 -15.69
C GLN A 32 -9.65 -8.56 -16.97
N ALA A 33 -9.03 -7.42 -17.21
CA ALA A 33 -9.21 -6.62 -18.41
C ALA A 33 -8.38 -7.14 -19.61
N GLY A 34 -7.55 -8.16 -19.41
CA GLY A 34 -6.63 -8.66 -20.43
C GLY A 34 -5.51 -7.69 -20.79
N LEU A 35 -5.18 -6.78 -19.87
CA LEU A 35 -4.15 -5.75 -20.05
C LEU A 35 -2.86 -6.13 -19.35
N SER A 36 -1.73 -5.87 -20.03
CA SER A 36 -0.38 -6.01 -19.48
C SER A 36 0.30 -4.65 -19.57
N ILE A 37 0.03 -3.81 -18.58
CA ILE A 37 0.63 -2.47 -18.46
C ILE A 37 1.58 -2.51 -17.27
N ASP A 38 2.85 -2.21 -17.51
CA ASP A 38 3.89 -2.13 -16.49
C ASP A 38 4.40 -0.70 -16.41
N VAL A 39 4.24 -0.09 -15.24
CA VAL A 39 4.61 1.30 -14.98
C VAL A 39 5.86 1.33 -14.11
N VAL A 40 6.90 1.99 -14.58
CA VAL A 40 8.14 2.17 -13.81
C VAL A 40 7.89 3.12 -12.64
N GLU A 41 8.04 2.61 -11.43
CA GLU A 41 7.91 3.37 -10.19
C GLU A 41 9.27 3.97 -9.80
N ASP A 42 9.58 5.12 -10.39
CA ASP A 42 10.86 5.86 -10.22
C ASP A 42 10.72 7.17 -9.45
N GLY A 43 9.56 7.40 -8.84
CA GLY A 43 9.31 8.57 -8.01
C GLY A 43 9.95 8.46 -6.62
N ASP A 44 10.30 9.61 -6.05
CA ASP A 44 10.91 9.71 -4.71
C ASP A 44 9.90 9.64 -3.57
N THR A 45 8.60 9.63 -3.87
CA THR A 45 7.51 9.56 -2.89
C THR A 45 6.44 8.56 -3.31
N PHE A 46 5.72 8.00 -2.34
CA PHE A 46 4.58 7.13 -2.59
C PHE A 46 3.50 7.82 -3.44
N GLU A 47 3.26 9.11 -3.17
CA GLU A 47 2.30 9.92 -3.92
C GLU A 47 2.69 10.06 -5.39
N ALA A 48 3.96 10.35 -5.68
CA ALA A 48 4.47 10.48 -7.05
C ALA A 48 4.31 9.18 -7.82
N ASN A 49 4.67 8.04 -7.22
CA ASN A 49 4.50 6.72 -7.83
C ASN A 49 3.02 6.37 -8.06
N ALA A 50 2.15 6.61 -7.06
CA ALA A 50 0.72 6.32 -7.19
C ALA A 50 0.07 7.17 -8.29
N ILE A 51 0.38 8.47 -8.37
CA ILE A 51 -0.14 9.38 -9.42
C ILE A 51 0.34 8.90 -10.78
N LYS A 52 1.64 8.71 -10.97
CA LYS A 52 2.24 8.25 -12.23
C LYS A 52 1.56 6.97 -12.70
N LYS A 53 1.45 5.98 -11.82
CA LYS A 53 0.82 4.69 -12.12
C LYS A 53 -0.64 4.83 -12.53
N ALA A 54 -1.44 5.61 -11.79
CA ALA A 54 -2.85 5.82 -12.11
C ALA A 54 -3.04 6.52 -13.47
N GLU A 55 -2.24 7.55 -13.74
CA GLU A 55 -2.36 8.34 -14.98
C GLU A 55 -1.88 7.54 -16.21
N GLU A 56 -0.78 6.80 -16.10
CA GLU A 56 -0.29 5.97 -17.20
C GLU A 56 -1.27 4.84 -17.52
N VAL A 57 -1.76 4.13 -16.51
CA VAL A 57 -2.75 3.06 -16.71
C VAL A 57 -4.06 3.62 -17.28
N LEU A 58 -4.53 4.78 -16.82
CA LEU A 58 -5.72 5.43 -17.41
C LEU A 58 -5.54 5.72 -18.91
N ARG A 59 -4.36 6.25 -19.28
CA ARG A 59 -4.05 6.62 -20.66
C ARG A 59 -4.03 5.40 -21.58
N GLU A 60 -3.48 4.27 -21.11
CA GLU A 60 -3.25 3.09 -21.93
C GLU A 60 -4.41 2.09 -21.90
N SER A 61 -5.21 2.07 -20.83
CA SER A 61 -6.28 1.07 -20.66
C SER A 61 -7.56 1.38 -21.42
N GLY A 62 -7.81 2.63 -21.78
CA GLY A 62 -9.09 3.08 -22.37
C GLY A 62 -10.25 3.17 -21.36
N TYR A 63 -10.02 2.88 -20.07
CA TYR A 63 -11.03 2.97 -19.00
C TYR A 63 -11.42 4.42 -18.70
N GLU A 64 -12.51 4.61 -17.94
CA GLU A 64 -12.99 5.95 -17.50
C GLU A 64 -12.18 6.47 -16.31
N ALA A 65 -11.69 5.53 -15.47
CA ALA A 65 -10.88 5.83 -14.31
C ALA A 65 -9.86 4.71 -14.03
N ALA A 66 -8.74 5.09 -13.42
CA ALA A 66 -7.72 4.17 -12.91
C ALA A 66 -7.37 4.51 -11.46
N LEU A 67 -7.31 3.47 -10.62
CA LEU A 67 -6.90 3.57 -9.23
C LEU A 67 -5.55 2.88 -9.05
N ALA A 68 -4.58 3.59 -8.49
CA ALA A 68 -3.29 3.04 -8.11
C ALA A 68 -3.05 3.19 -6.61
N ASP A 69 -2.30 2.25 -6.05
CA ASP A 69 -1.78 2.28 -4.69
C ASP A 69 -0.26 2.11 -4.75
N ASP A 70 0.47 3.03 -4.12
CA ASP A 70 1.85 2.80 -3.74
C ASP A 70 1.96 2.85 -2.22
N SER A 71 2.63 1.85 -1.63
CA SER A 71 2.64 1.67 -0.18
C SER A 71 3.89 0.95 0.29
N GLY A 72 4.28 1.24 1.51
CA GLY A 72 5.44 0.62 2.13
C GLY A 72 5.57 0.92 3.61
N LEU A 73 6.65 0.39 4.18
CA LEU A 73 7.07 0.61 5.55
C LEU A 73 8.12 1.73 5.60
N MET A 74 7.96 2.64 6.53
CA MET A 74 8.97 3.64 6.88
C MET A 74 9.43 3.38 8.33
N VAL A 75 10.74 3.33 8.56
CA VAL A 75 11.32 3.16 9.89
C VAL A 75 12.11 4.42 10.23
N ASP A 76 11.79 5.06 11.34
CA ASP A 76 12.36 6.36 11.72
C ASP A 76 13.87 6.30 11.91
N TYR A 77 14.35 5.26 12.58
CA TYR A 77 15.79 5.05 12.80
C TYR A 77 16.60 4.95 11.50
N LEU A 78 15.96 4.43 10.43
CA LEU A 78 16.57 4.30 9.11
C LEU A 78 16.31 5.52 8.20
N GLY A 79 15.88 6.65 8.78
CA GLY A 79 15.56 7.86 8.01
C GLY A 79 14.41 7.70 7.04
N GLY A 80 13.48 6.78 7.34
CA GLY A 80 12.31 6.47 6.51
C GLY A 80 12.50 5.29 5.55
N ALA A 81 13.69 4.66 5.50
CA ALA A 81 13.84 3.41 4.74
C ALA A 81 13.02 2.28 5.42
N PRO A 82 12.56 1.27 4.66
CA PRO A 82 12.63 1.03 3.22
C PRO A 82 11.91 2.05 2.32
N GLY A 83 10.84 2.72 2.81
CA GLY A 83 10.10 3.73 2.06
C GLY A 83 9.56 3.20 0.72
N VAL A 84 9.73 3.94 -0.35
CA VAL A 84 9.29 3.56 -1.72
C VAL A 84 9.98 2.29 -2.25
N TYR A 85 11.06 1.86 -1.62
CA TYR A 85 11.77 0.62 -1.97
C TYR A 85 11.27 -0.61 -1.21
N SER A 86 10.16 -0.50 -0.45
CA SER A 86 9.66 -1.58 0.43
C SER A 86 9.52 -2.93 -0.26
N ALA A 87 9.02 -2.97 -1.49
CA ALA A 87 8.84 -4.22 -2.23
C ALA A 87 10.14 -4.84 -2.75
N ARG A 88 11.22 -4.05 -2.84
CA ARG A 88 12.53 -4.46 -3.38
C ARG A 88 13.69 -4.04 -2.47
N TYR A 89 13.47 -4.01 -1.17
CA TYR A 89 14.44 -3.52 -0.20
C TYR A 89 15.73 -4.35 -0.16
N ALA A 90 15.62 -5.66 -0.34
CA ALA A 90 16.77 -6.55 -0.48
C ALA A 90 17.34 -6.62 -1.91
N GLY A 91 16.78 -5.85 -2.86
CA GLY A 91 17.16 -5.82 -4.26
C GLY A 91 16.08 -6.36 -5.20
N GLU A 92 16.32 -6.23 -6.50
CA GLU A 92 15.39 -6.71 -7.53
C GLU A 92 15.29 -8.24 -7.50
N GLY A 93 14.06 -8.76 -7.65
CA GLY A 93 13.79 -10.21 -7.65
C GLY A 93 13.75 -10.87 -6.28
N HIS A 94 13.98 -10.13 -5.18
CA HIS A 94 13.83 -10.64 -3.83
C HIS A 94 12.35 -10.68 -3.39
N ASN A 95 12.07 -11.52 -2.40
CA ASN A 95 10.73 -11.73 -1.84
C ASN A 95 10.59 -11.06 -0.46
N ASP A 96 9.39 -11.19 0.13
CA ASP A 96 9.10 -10.63 1.45
C ASP A 96 10.05 -11.14 2.55
N ALA A 97 10.46 -12.42 2.49
CA ALA A 97 11.38 -12.99 3.48
C ALA A 97 12.77 -12.34 3.41
N ASP A 98 13.30 -12.13 2.19
CA ASP A 98 14.60 -11.47 1.99
C ASP A 98 14.54 -10.01 2.43
N ASN A 99 13.44 -9.30 2.11
CA ASN A 99 13.23 -7.92 2.54
C ASN A 99 13.18 -7.82 4.08
N ASN A 100 12.50 -8.75 4.74
CA ASN A 100 12.44 -8.81 6.20
C ASN A 100 13.80 -9.12 6.81
N LEU A 101 14.56 -10.08 6.27
CA LEU A 101 15.92 -10.41 6.73
C LEU A 101 16.83 -9.19 6.65
N LYS A 102 16.81 -8.47 5.54
CA LYS A 102 17.59 -7.25 5.38
C LYS A 102 17.19 -6.18 6.40
N LEU A 103 15.87 -5.96 6.59
CA LEU A 103 15.38 -4.98 7.56
C LEU A 103 15.83 -5.33 8.97
N MET A 104 15.77 -6.60 9.37
CA MET A 104 16.22 -7.04 10.69
C MET A 104 17.73 -6.86 10.87
N ALA A 105 18.52 -7.11 9.84
CA ALA A 105 19.97 -6.86 9.86
C ALA A 105 20.29 -5.37 10.00
N ASP A 106 19.61 -4.51 9.25
CA ASP A 106 19.79 -3.04 9.32
C ASP A 106 19.36 -2.46 10.69
N MET A 107 18.51 -3.19 11.42
CA MET A 107 17.98 -2.81 12.74
C MET A 107 18.62 -3.60 13.89
N GLU A 108 19.72 -4.33 13.63
CA GLU A 108 20.42 -5.09 14.66
C GLU A 108 20.96 -4.16 15.77
N GLY A 109 20.72 -4.53 17.02
CA GLY A 109 21.19 -3.74 18.19
C GLY A 109 20.42 -2.44 18.45
N VAL A 110 19.44 -2.07 17.62
CA VAL A 110 18.63 -0.86 17.85
C VAL A 110 17.64 -1.11 19.00
N PRO A 111 17.65 -0.29 20.07
CA PRO A 111 16.74 -0.47 21.20
C PRO A 111 15.28 -0.20 20.82
N THR A 112 14.35 -0.80 21.59
CA THR A 112 12.91 -0.75 21.29
C THR A 112 12.37 0.68 21.19
N GLU A 113 12.87 1.61 21.97
CA GLU A 113 12.45 3.02 22.01
C GLU A 113 12.76 3.78 20.70
N GLN A 114 13.64 3.23 19.87
CA GLN A 114 14.07 3.80 18.59
C GLN A 114 13.53 3.01 17.38
N ARG A 115 12.60 2.07 17.60
CA ARG A 115 12.05 1.21 16.56
C ARG A 115 10.68 1.68 16.07
N ALA A 116 10.37 2.97 16.21
CA ALA A 116 9.13 3.54 15.65
C ALA A 116 9.09 3.36 14.13
N CYS A 117 7.94 2.96 13.61
CA CYS A 117 7.75 2.72 12.20
C CYS A 117 6.31 3.04 11.77
N HIS A 118 6.12 3.22 10.48
CA HIS A 118 4.86 3.64 9.90
C HIS A 118 4.57 2.85 8.63
N PHE A 119 3.40 2.22 8.54
CA PHE A 119 2.89 1.81 7.24
C PHE A 119 2.20 3.00 6.55
N VAL A 120 2.54 3.21 5.30
CA VAL A 120 2.02 4.28 4.45
C VAL A 120 1.39 3.68 3.20
N SER A 121 0.24 4.23 2.79
CA SER A 121 -0.37 3.99 1.48
C SER A 121 -0.74 5.33 0.88
N ALA A 122 -0.24 5.62 -0.32
CA ALA A 122 -0.72 6.68 -1.18
C ALA A 122 -1.64 6.06 -2.23
N VAL A 123 -2.87 6.55 -2.31
CA VAL A 123 -3.87 6.10 -3.29
C VAL A 123 -4.17 7.25 -4.25
N ALA A 124 -3.99 7.01 -5.54
CA ALA A 124 -4.31 7.96 -6.60
C ALA A 124 -5.46 7.45 -7.46
N LEU A 125 -6.44 8.32 -7.71
CA LEU A 125 -7.55 8.10 -8.64
C LEU A 125 -7.44 9.08 -9.81
N ALA A 126 -7.03 8.58 -10.95
CA ALA A 126 -7.05 9.32 -12.22
C ALA A 126 -8.39 9.09 -12.93
N ARG A 127 -8.99 10.15 -13.48
CA ARG A 127 -10.27 10.11 -14.19
C ARG A 127 -10.21 10.96 -15.46
N LYS A 128 -10.83 10.49 -16.54
CA LYS A 128 -10.87 11.25 -17.79
C LYS A 128 -11.48 12.63 -17.58
N GLY A 129 -10.75 13.69 -18.00
CA GLY A 129 -11.21 15.06 -17.95
C GLY A 129 -11.30 15.70 -16.55
N LYS A 130 -10.73 15.06 -15.53
CA LYS A 130 -10.66 15.59 -14.16
C LYS A 130 -9.24 15.56 -13.62
N PRO A 131 -8.88 16.43 -12.67
CA PRO A 131 -7.61 16.32 -11.95
C PRO A 131 -7.53 14.99 -11.20
N THR A 132 -6.33 14.42 -11.14
CA THR A 132 -6.05 13.23 -10.33
C THR A 132 -6.17 13.56 -8.85
N ILE A 133 -6.96 12.77 -8.12
CA ILE A 133 -7.03 12.84 -6.65
C ILE A 133 -5.95 11.92 -6.11
N CYS A 134 -5.10 12.44 -5.23
CA CYS A 134 -4.16 11.63 -4.46
C CYS A 134 -4.36 11.86 -2.98
N VAL A 135 -4.43 10.77 -2.22
CA VAL A 135 -4.64 10.78 -0.77
C VAL A 135 -3.66 9.85 -0.08
N ARG A 136 -3.40 10.09 1.19
CA ARG A 136 -2.49 9.28 2.01
C ARG A 136 -3.20 8.73 3.24
N GLY A 137 -2.88 7.49 3.59
CA GLY A 137 -3.20 6.86 4.87
C GLY A 137 -1.94 6.35 5.54
N THR A 138 -1.83 6.56 6.85
CA THR A 138 -0.66 6.16 7.65
C THR A 138 -1.13 5.47 8.91
N VAL A 139 -0.43 4.42 9.33
CA VAL A 139 -0.61 3.74 10.62
C VAL A 139 0.74 3.65 11.32
N ASP A 140 0.78 4.13 12.55
CA ASP A 140 1.97 4.13 13.38
C ASP A 140 2.07 2.83 14.16
N GLY A 141 3.28 2.32 14.30
CA GLY A 141 3.60 1.09 14.99
C GLY A 141 5.02 1.05 15.53
N VAL A 142 5.40 -0.13 16.00
CA VAL A 142 6.76 -0.41 16.49
C VAL A 142 7.29 -1.64 15.76
N LEU A 143 8.50 -1.56 15.24
CA LEU A 143 9.14 -2.67 14.56
C LEU A 143 9.64 -3.68 15.59
N LEU A 144 9.11 -4.90 15.57
CA LEU A 144 9.52 -6.00 16.43
C LEU A 144 10.92 -6.53 16.06
N THR A 145 11.56 -7.22 17.00
CA THR A 145 12.83 -7.93 16.77
C THR A 145 12.63 -9.34 16.23
N GLU A 146 11.44 -9.89 16.40
CA GLU A 146 11.05 -11.23 15.96
C GLU A 146 9.70 -11.19 15.25
N ALA A 147 9.48 -12.14 14.34
CA ALA A 147 8.24 -12.25 13.61
C ALA A 147 7.12 -12.83 14.50
N HIS A 148 5.94 -12.22 14.46
CA HIS A 148 4.73 -12.68 15.13
C HIS A 148 3.58 -12.82 14.15
N GLY A 149 2.86 -13.94 14.22
CA GLY A 149 1.75 -14.26 13.32
C GLY A 149 2.20 -14.80 11.96
N GLN A 150 1.22 -15.18 11.14
CA GLN A 150 1.43 -15.79 9.82
C GLN A 150 0.48 -15.24 8.75
N ASN A 151 -0.38 -14.28 9.11
CA ASN A 151 -1.31 -13.68 8.18
C ASN A 151 -0.66 -12.48 7.45
N GLY A 152 -1.36 -11.98 6.45
CA GLY A 152 -0.93 -10.79 5.73
C GLY A 152 0.20 -11.03 4.74
N PHE A 153 1.08 -10.04 4.55
CA PHE A 153 2.19 -10.05 3.60
C PHE A 153 3.23 -8.96 3.95
N GLY A 154 4.37 -9.00 3.28
CA GLY A 154 5.42 -8.01 3.46
C GLY A 154 5.97 -7.98 4.88
N TYR A 155 5.95 -6.82 5.51
CA TYR A 155 6.48 -6.58 6.85
C TYR A 155 5.47 -6.77 7.98
N ASP A 156 4.25 -7.27 7.69
CA ASP A 156 3.19 -7.48 8.69
C ASP A 156 3.63 -8.28 9.93
N PRO A 157 4.49 -9.33 9.82
CA PRO A 157 4.94 -10.08 11.01
C PRO A 157 5.80 -9.28 11.98
N TYR A 158 6.43 -8.20 11.51
CA TYR A 158 7.31 -7.36 12.33
C TYR A 158 6.66 -6.02 12.72
N PHE A 159 5.48 -5.71 12.20
CA PHE A 159 4.77 -4.47 12.49
C PHE A 159 3.82 -4.65 13.67
N PHE A 160 4.25 -4.26 14.86
CA PHE A 160 3.42 -4.26 16.06
C PHE A 160 2.52 -3.03 16.10
N TYR A 161 1.22 -3.27 16.28
CA TYR A 161 0.19 -2.22 16.37
C TYR A 161 -0.26 -2.04 17.82
N PRO A 162 0.23 -1.01 18.54
CA PRO A 162 -0.03 -0.83 19.96
C PRO A 162 -1.51 -0.81 20.35
N PRO A 163 -2.44 -0.16 19.58
CA PRO A 163 -3.84 -0.12 19.98
C PRO A 163 -4.52 -1.49 20.10
N LEU A 164 -4.05 -2.51 19.39
CA LEU A 164 -4.55 -3.89 19.48
C LEU A 164 -3.60 -4.82 20.23
N ASN A 165 -2.41 -4.33 20.64
CA ASN A 165 -1.37 -5.12 21.33
C ASN A 165 -1.00 -6.40 20.56
N ARG A 166 -0.94 -6.34 19.22
CA ARG A 166 -0.63 -7.46 18.31
C ARG A 166 0.15 -6.98 17.09
N ALA A 167 0.94 -7.87 16.50
CA ALA A 167 1.49 -7.64 15.17
C ALA A 167 0.39 -7.73 14.10
N PHE A 168 0.57 -7.05 12.96
CA PHE A 168 -0.41 -7.10 11.88
C PHE A 168 -0.64 -8.51 11.35
N ALA A 169 0.39 -9.36 11.33
CA ALA A 169 0.25 -10.76 10.92
C ALA A 169 -0.45 -11.67 11.96
N GLU A 170 -0.78 -11.17 13.14
CA GLU A 170 -1.63 -11.87 14.11
C GLU A 170 -3.11 -11.49 13.94
N LEU A 171 -3.41 -10.48 13.14
CA LEU A 171 -4.77 -10.02 12.87
C LEU A 171 -5.43 -10.86 11.78
N SER A 172 -6.75 -11.04 11.86
CA SER A 172 -7.51 -11.50 10.72
C SER A 172 -7.50 -10.44 9.60
N ALA A 173 -7.85 -10.84 8.38
CA ALA A 173 -7.97 -9.90 7.26
C ALA A 173 -8.97 -8.76 7.57
N GLU A 174 -10.10 -9.10 8.20
CA GLU A 174 -11.13 -8.14 8.60
C GLU A 174 -10.61 -7.16 9.66
N GLU A 175 -9.94 -7.66 10.71
CA GLU A 175 -9.34 -6.82 11.75
C GLU A 175 -8.30 -5.87 11.14
N LYS A 176 -7.37 -6.39 10.31
CA LYS A 176 -6.36 -5.58 9.64
C LYS A 176 -7.00 -4.53 8.72
N ASN A 177 -8.01 -4.92 7.92
CA ASN A 177 -8.72 -4.00 7.02
C ASN A 177 -9.50 -2.91 7.77
N SER A 178 -9.83 -3.11 9.04
CA SER A 178 -10.48 -2.08 9.85
C SER A 178 -9.54 -0.95 10.29
N VAL A 179 -8.24 -1.21 10.39
CA VAL A 179 -7.24 -0.28 10.97
C VAL A 179 -6.11 0.12 10.03
N SER A 180 -5.94 -0.55 8.89
CA SER A 180 -4.76 -0.45 8.02
C SER A 180 -4.56 0.94 7.38
N HIS A 181 -3.31 1.21 6.99
CA HIS A 181 -2.93 2.39 6.21
C HIS A 181 -3.75 2.51 4.91
N ARG A 182 -3.96 1.38 4.19
CA ARG A 182 -4.76 1.35 2.96
C ARG A 182 -6.22 1.69 3.23
N LYS A 183 -6.82 1.15 4.30
CA LYS A 183 -8.17 1.53 4.72
C LYS A 183 -8.29 3.04 4.93
N ARG A 184 -7.35 3.64 5.65
CA ARG A 184 -7.34 5.09 5.91
C ARG A 184 -7.22 5.91 4.63
N ALA A 185 -6.35 5.49 3.70
CA ALA A 185 -6.22 6.14 2.38
C ALA A 185 -7.51 6.03 1.55
N LEU A 186 -8.10 4.83 1.45
CA LEU A 186 -9.31 4.61 0.67
C LEU A 186 -10.52 5.35 1.25
N GLU A 187 -10.63 5.46 2.57
CA GLU A 187 -11.67 6.30 3.20
C GLU A 187 -11.43 7.81 2.98
N ALA A 188 -10.16 8.24 2.95
CA ALA A 188 -9.84 9.60 2.56
C ALA A 188 -10.27 9.87 1.11
N LEU A 189 -10.03 8.93 0.19
CA LEU A 189 -10.49 9.02 -1.19
C LEU A 189 -12.03 9.14 -1.28
N LYS A 190 -12.77 8.31 -0.53
CA LYS A 190 -14.25 8.40 -0.47
C LYS A 190 -14.71 9.78 0.00
N ARG A 191 -14.01 10.38 0.97
CA ARG A 191 -14.35 11.74 1.44
C ARG A 191 -14.12 12.80 0.36
N GLU A 192 -13.00 12.72 -0.38
CA GLU A 192 -12.74 13.66 -1.48
C GLU A 192 -13.79 13.52 -2.60
N LEU A 193 -14.16 12.31 -2.98
CA LEU A 193 -15.20 12.08 -3.99
C LEU A 193 -16.57 12.64 -3.59
N LYS A 194 -16.91 12.58 -2.29
CA LYS A 194 -18.17 13.16 -1.78
C LYS A 194 -18.22 14.69 -1.82
N LYS A 195 -17.05 15.36 -1.82
CA LYS A 195 -17.00 16.84 -1.96
C LYS A 195 -17.26 17.32 -3.38
N GLU A 196 -17.10 16.43 -4.35
CA GLU A 196 -17.32 16.72 -5.77
C GLU A 196 -18.76 16.43 -6.24
N ALA A 197 -19.56 15.71 -5.44
CA ALA A 197 -20.92 15.29 -5.76
C ALA A 197 -21.95 16.36 -5.34
#